data_00192afaead3052599153c3892895c89
#
_entry.id   00192afaead3052599153c3892895c89
#
_cell.length_a   1.000
_cell.length_b   1.000
_cell.length_c   1.000
_cell.angle_alpha   90.00
_cell.angle_beta   90.00
_cell.angle_gamma   90.00
#
_symmetry.space_group_name_H-M   'P 1'
#
loop_
_entity.id
_entity.type
_entity.pdbx_description
1 polymer ?
#
loop_
_entity_poly.entity_id
_entity_poly.type
_entity_poly.pdbx_seq_one_letter_code
_entity_poly.pdbx_strand_id
1 'polypeptide(L)'
;MKSKNRVIKVARVLSKLMSDREGIKVTVSGSTAYSCGGRINIPFGDFTDPDYVSMTHGYIDHEIGHEKHTSFSINFKSKLHSNLCNIFEDARMEKLVGSEYPGAKLNLEKLVLIAIKKGLFSEPVSSDNPLSLVLTYCLYKGRVLGAGNLCLDQYAEQALAYLKATYDNNFIDSLTEIVHGITNTRSTRDCADMAWKVIELMKSTDEEEQEEPENGDDSDDSESDEQSDDEQSDDEQSDGEQSDGEQSDGEQSNGEQSDGEQSNGEQSNGEQSDDEQSNGEQSNGEQSDGGQSDDSSTDTNGNEASAEDQENGDQTSRIIKSVIDAIEDDNIEVPDFHEMIAEELRREAENFSPSEDDSELRDIFSNTLPVTTKWREMGLPFNNPELIPSAGKAVYRTLHRALIDDTEELNGFRNRGRKLSSKKLVGSVLGDDRIFKTPVIENELSAAISILIDASGSMAGGYQEIANAVALAMSKGLQSLQVKNEIGFYSSEMCLYIAKPFNQQYIDAKRFQVCSDLYTPSGEAMKSALMRLNRQSEDKKCLFLVTDGEPSCPGSFIEALELAKILGISIAVLGVGMTRDNIEGLDNKYFTNVECVSNLKSALSKIVKSNIF
;
A
#
# COMPACT_ATOMS: atom_id res chain seq x y z
N MET A 1 -21.68 7.54 -25.81
CA MET A 1 -21.59 8.36 -24.59
C MET A 1 -21.39 7.51 -23.31
N LYS A 2 -22.12 6.37 -23.12
CA LYS A 2 -21.95 5.53 -21.91
C LYS A 2 -20.56 4.88 -21.82
N SER A 3 -20.01 4.35 -22.94
CA SER A 3 -18.67 3.76 -23.00
C SER A 3 -17.58 4.79 -22.60
N LYS A 4 -17.57 5.97 -23.22
CA LYS A 4 -16.58 7.02 -22.91
C LYS A 4 -16.56 7.42 -21.42
N ASN A 5 -17.73 7.52 -20.78
CA ASN A 5 -17.80 7.85 -19.35
C ASN A 5 -17.26 6.71 -18.47
N ARG A 6 -17.45 5.44 -18.90
CA ARG A 6 -16.90 4.25 -18.24
C ARG A 6 -15.37 4.27 -18.33
N VAL A 7 -14.82 4.43 -19.55
CA VAL A 7 -13.36 4.53 -19.79
C VAL A 7 -12.72 5.59 -18.89
N ILE A 8 -13.31 6.81 -18.85
CA ILE A 8 -12.80 7.89 -17.99
C ILE A 8 -12.83 7.49 -16.51
N LYS A 9 -13.90 6.84 -16.05
CA LYS A 9 -14.02 6.40 -14.65
C LYS A 9 -12.92 5.38 -14.32
N VAL A 10 -12.77 4.33 -15.14
CA VAL A 10 -11.77 3.28 -14.95
C VAL A 10 -10.35 3.85 -14.99
N ALA A 11 -10.02 4.67 -15.99
CA ALA A 11 -8.70 5.30 -16.09
C ALA A 11 -8.35 6.17 -14.87
N ARG A 12 -9.33 6.90 -14.32
CA ARG A 12 -9.13 7.69 -13.09
C ARG A 12 -8.88 6.82 -11.88
N VAL A 13 -9.57 5.69 -11.75
CA VAL A 13 -9.35 4.73 -10.67
C VAL A 13 -7.97 4.10 -10.80
N LEU A 14 -7.62 3.54 -11.96
CA LEU A 14 -6.31 2.94 -12.23
C LEU A 14 -5.16 3.93 -11.97
N SER A 15 -5.28 5.15 -12.44
CA SER A 15 -4.29 6.21 -12.21
C SER A 15 -4.07 6.51 -10.71
N LYS A 16 -5.12 6.44 -9.90
CA LYS A 16 -5.02 6.62 -8.44
C LYS A 16 -4.40 5.42 -7.74
N LEU A 17 -4.76 4.22 -8.16
CA LEU A 17 -4.22 2.97 -7.60
C LEU A 17 -2.73 2.82 -7.88
N MET A 18 -2.34 2.99 -9.15
CA MET A 18 -0.99 2.73 -9.64
C MET A 18 0.03 3.84 -9.36
N SER A 19 -0.42 5.01 -8.86
CA SER A 19 0.53 6.06 -8.50
C SER A 19 1.37 5.62 -7.30
N ASP A 20 2.69 5.80 -7.40
CA ASP A 20 3.65 5.47 -6.35
C ASP A 20 3.23 6.00 -4.97
N ARG A 21 3.29 5.14 -3.98
CA ARG A 21 3.02 5.44 -2.59
C ARG A 21 4.30 5.18 -1.79
N GLU A 22 5.10 6.22 -1.59
CA GLU A 22 6.30 6.18 -0.74
C GLU A 22 7.39 5.16 -1.17
N GLY A 23 7.57 5.00 -2.48
CA GLY A 23 8.55 4.06 -3.05
C GLY A 23 7.99 2.67 -3.35
N ILE A 24 6.72 2.39 -3.00
CA ILE A 24 6.05 1.13 -3.33
C ILE A 24 5.37 1.24 -4.69
N LYS A 25 5.74 0.37 -5.62
CA LYS A 25 5.16 0.33 -6.97
C LYS A 25 3.90 -0.53 -6.99
N VAL A 26 2.75 0.09 -7.27
CA VAL A 26 1.50 -0.64 -7.53
C VAL A 26 1.37 -0.90 -9.04
N THR A 27 1.10 -2.15 -9.40
CA THR A 27 0.80 -2.59 -10.78
C THR A 27 -0.59 -3.20 -10.85
N VAL A 28 -1.21 -3.13 -12.03
CA VAL A 28 -2.50 -3.80 -12.29
C VAL A 28 -2.30 -4.71 -13.48
N SER A 29 -2.17 -6.02 -13.22
CA SER A 29 -1.89 -7.00 -14.27
C SER A 29 -2.27 -8.42 -13.85
N GLY A 30 -2.52 -9.28 -14.84
CA GLY A 30 -2.82 -10.69 -14.61
C GLY A 30 -4.09 -10.94 -13.80
N SER A 31 -4.15 -12.11 -13.17
CA SER A 31 -5.30 -12.55 -12.36
C SER A 31 -5.01 -12.67 -10.86
N THR A 32 -3.77 -12.44 -10.41
CA THR A 32 -3.35 -12.64 -9.00
C THR A 32 -3.01 -11.34 -8.30
N ALA A 33 -3.49 -11.20 -7.06
CA ALA A 33 -3.01 -10.18 -6.13
C ALA A 33 -1.78 -10.71 -5.37
N TYR A 34 -0.73 -9.91 -5.23
CA TYR A 34 0.46 -10.26 -4.44
C TYR A 34 1.27 -9.02 -4.07
N SER A 35 2.04 -9.13 -2.98
CA SER A 35 3.01 -8.13 -2.55
C SER A 35 4.40 -8.78 -2.44
N CYS A 36 5.42 -8.14 -3.00
CA CYS A 36 6.80 -8.62 -2.92
C CYS A 36 7.80 -7.49 -3.22
N GLY A 37 8.74 -7.27 -2.29
CA GLY A 37 9.90 -6.40 -2.52
C GLY A 37 9.55 -4.98 -2.95
N GLY A 38 8.62 -4.33 -2.27
CA GLY A 38 8.17 -2.97 -2.58
C GLY A 38 7.30 -2.87 -3.83
N ARG A 39 6.76 -3.99 -4.31
CA ARG A 39 5.81 -4.04 -5.42
C ARG A 39 4.52 -4.74 -5.00
N ILE A 40 3.39 -4.10 -5.22
CA ILE A 40 2.06 -4.66 -5.02
C ILE A 40 1.41 -4.83 -6.39
N ASN A 41 0.91 -6.03 -6.70
CA ASN A 41 0.14 -6.29 -7.91
C ASN A 41 -1.33 -6.54 -7.57
N ILE A 42 -2.20 -5.93 -8.36
CA ILE A 42 -3.64 -6.12 -8.30
C ILE A 42 -4.10 -6.77 -9.61
N PRO A 43 -4.97 -7.77 -9.59
CA PRO A 43 -5.55 -8.32 -10.82
C PRO A 43 -6.43 -7.30 -11.52
N PHE A 44 -6.55 -7.43 -12.86
CA PHE A 44 -7.40 -6.55 -13.65
C PHE A 44 -8.85 -7.06 -13.64
N GLY A 45 -9.70 -6.46 -12.79
CA GLY A 45 -11.12 -6.78 -12.63
C GLY A 45 -12.05 -5.62 -13.00
N ASP A 46 -13.29 -5.65 -12.52
CA ASP A 46 -14.26 -4.57 -12.81
C ASP A 46 -14.05 -3.33 -11.94
N PHE A 47 -13.19 -2.43 -12.39
CA PHE A 47 -12.99 -1.12 -11.75
C PHE A 47 -14.19 -0.17 -11.85
N THR A 48 -15.33 -0.60 -12.37
CA THR A 48 -16.60 0.13 -12.27
C THR A 48 -17.42 -0.31 -11.07
N ASP A 49 -17.16 -1.51 -10.51
CA ASP A 49 -17.77 -2.00 -9.29
C ASP A 49 -17.15 -1.30 -8.05
N PRO A 50 -17.98 -0.63 -7.23
CA PRO A 50 -17.50 0.05 -6.03
C PRO A 50 -16.89 -0.90 -4.99
N ASP A 51 -17.38 -2.13 -4.88
CA ASP A 51 -16.88 -3.11 -3.90
C ASP A 51 -15.50 -3.61 -4.33
N TYR A 52 -15.31 -3.96 -5.61
CA TYR A 52 -14.01 -4.33 -6.16
C TYR A 52 -12.97 -3.22 -5.98
N VAL A 53 -13.33 -1.98 -6.30
CA VAL A 53 -12.45 -0.81 -6.10
C VAL A 53 -12.11 -0.60 -4.63
N SER A 54 -13.07 -0.78 -3.73
CA SER A 54 -12.82 -0.61 -2.28
C SER A 54 -11.96 -1.72 -1.71
N MET A 55 -12.15 -2.98 -2.13
CA MET A 55 -11.28 -4.12 -1.79
C MET A 55 -9.84 -3.87 -2.26
N THR A 56 -9.68 -3.41 -3.50
CA THR A 56 -8.37 -3.09 -4.08
C THR A 56 -7.64 -1.99 -3.28
N HIS A 57 -8.34 -0.93 -2.88
CA HIS A 57 -7.76 0.12 -2.05
C HIS A 57 -7.36 -0.39 -0.66
N GLY A 58 -8.24 -1.16 -0.02
CA GLY A 58 -7.97 -1.75 1.29
C GLY A 58 -6.79 -2.70 1.26
N TYR A 59 -6.73 -3.59 0.25
CA TYR A 59 -5.60 -4.50 0.05
C TYR A 59 -4.28 -3.76 -0.12
N ILE A 60 -4.23 -2.72 -0.97
CA ILE A 60 -3.01 -1.92 -1.15
C ILE A 60 -2.58 -1.24 0.15
N ASP A 61 -3.51 -0.66 0.90
CA ASP A 61 -3.18 0.04 2.15
C ASP A 61 -2.73 -0.94 3.24
N HIS A 62 -3.24 -2.18 3.26
CA HIS A 62 -2.78 -3.29 4.10
C HIS A 62 -1.34 -3.68 3.76
N GLU A 63 -1.02 -3.94 2.48
CA GLU A 63 0.33 -4.29 2.03
C GLU A 63 1.37 -3.21 2.33
N ILE A 64 0.99 -1.94 2.13
CA ILE A 64 1.84 -0.81 2.51
C ILE A 64 2.11 -0.83 4.02
N GLY A 65 1.15 -1.28 4.81
CA GLY A 65 1.30 -1.44 6.25
C GLY A 65 2.40 -2.43 6.61
N HIS A 66 2.39 -3.59 5.99
CA HIS A 66 3.44 -4.60 6.19
C HIS A 66 4.82 -4.10 5.76
N GLU A 67 4.95 -3.53 4.57
CA GLU A 67 6.23 -2.98 4.07
C GLU A 67 6.82 -1.90 5.00
N LYS A 68 5.98 -1.17 5.75
CA LYS A 68 6.43 -0.09 6.63
C LYS A 68 6.66 -0.50 8.07
N HIS A 69 5.85 -1.39 8.60
CA HIS A 69 5.72 -1.59 10.03
C HIS A 69 6.05 -3.01 10.47
N THR A 70 6.13 -3.99 9.55
CA THR A 70 6.37 -5.39 9.87
C THR A 70 7.85 -5.74 9.73
N SER A 71 8.39 -6.46 10.70
CA SER A 71 9.73 -7.02 10.65
C SER A 71 9.69 -8.46 10.17
N PHE A 72 10.17 -8.71 8.96
CA PHE A 72 10.23 -10.05 8.37
C PHE A 72 11.41 -10.91 8.86
N SER A 73 12.19 -10.43 9.84
CA SER A 73 13.37 -11.12 10.35
C SER A 73 13.12 -11.96 11.63
N ILE A 74 11.87 -12.32 11.90
CA ILE A 74 11.50 -13.10 13.09
C ILE A 74 11.62 -14.59 12.79
N ASN A 75 12.26 -15.33 13.70
CA ASN A 75 12.30 -16.79 13.66
C ASN A 75 11.11 -17.36 14.43
N PHE A 76 10.22 -18.05 13.74
CA PHE A 76 9.08 -18.72 14.34
C PHE A 76 9.40 -20.15 14.73
N LYS A 77 8.75 -20.67 15.79
CA LYS A 77 8.95 -22.01 16.33
C LYS A 77 8.14 -23.09 15.59
N SER A 78 7.03 -22.68 14.93
CA SER A 78 6.15 -23.54 14.12
C SER A 78 5.40 -22.69 13.09
N LYS A 79 4.72 -23.34 12.14
CA LYS A 79 3.83 -22.67 11.17
C LYS A 79 2.65 -22.00 11.89
N LEU A 80 2.04 -22.68 12.87
CA LEU A 80 0.97 -22.10 13.69
C LEU A 80 1.43 -20.83 14.41
N HIS A 81 2.66 -20.80 14.95
CA HIS A 81 3.25 -19.62 15.59
C HIS A 81 3.35 -18.44 14.59
N SER A 82 3.81 -18.71 13.37
CA SER A 82 3.87 -17.70 12.31
C SER A 82 2.48 -17.16 11.96
N ASN A 83 1.51 -18.05 11.79
CA ASN A 83 0.15 -17.69 11.38
C ASN A 83 -0.59 -16.89 12.48
N LEU A 84 -0.49 -17.31 13.74
CA LEU A 84 -1.04 -16.54 14.87
C LEU A 84 -0.36 -15.18 15.03
N CYS A 85 0.97 -15.12 14.82
CA CYS A 85 1.68 -13.85 14.79
C CYS A 85 1.13 -12.92 13.70
N ASN A 86 0.83 -13.46 12.50
CA ASN A 86 0.25 -12.69 11.40
C ASN A 86 -1.11 -12.09 11.78
N ILE A 87 -1.99 -12.86 12.44
CA ILE A 87 -3.28 -12.38 12.96
C ILE A 87 -3.12 -11.13 13.85
N PHE A 88 -2.17 -11.16 14.79
CA PHE A 88 -1.94 -10.03 15.69
C PHE A 88 -1.18 -8.90 15.01
N GLU A 89 -0.25 -9.21 14.13
CA GLU A 89 0.53 -8.23 13.38
C GLU A 89 -0.35 -7.40 12.45
N ASP A 90 -1.31 -8.03 11.75
CA ASP A 90 -2.30 -7.34 10.94
C ASP A 90 -3.06 -6.29 11.74
N ALA A 91 -3.57 -6.69 12.91
CA ALA A 91 -4.31 -5.78 13.78
C ALA A 91 -3.44 -4.61 14.28
N ARG A 92 -2.16 -4.89 14.61
CA ARG A 92 -1.19 -3.88 15.06
C ARG A 92 -0.80 -2.92 13.95
N MET A 93 -0.41 -3.46 12.77
CA MET A 93 0.09 -2.61 11.68
C MET A 93 -1.01 -1.79 11.03
N GLU A 94 -2.24 -2.32 10.89
CA GLU A 94 -3.39 -1.55 10.39
C GLU A 94 -3.73 -0.37 11.29
N LYS A 95 -3.60 -0.51 12.62
CA LYS A 95 -3.71 0.61 13.56
C LYS A 95 -2.69 1.69 13.29
N LEU A 96 -1.42 1.30 13.04
CA LEU A 96 -0.35 2.25 12.77
C LEU A 96 -0.56 2.98 11.45
N VAL A 97 -0.81 2.25 10.37
CA VAL A 97 -1.11 2.84 9.05
C VAL A 97 -2.33 3.75 9.11
N GLY A 98 -3.40 3.32 9.78
CA GLY A 98 -4.61 4.12 9.95
C GLY A 98 -4.39 5.40 10.74
N SER A 99 -3.45 5.41 11.71
CA SER A 99 -3.08 6.59 12.47
C SER A 99 -2.23 7.57 11.66
N GLU A 100 -1.34 7.07 10.79
CA GLU A 100 -0.50 7.89 9.90
C GLU A 100 -1.30 8.45 8.71
N TYR A 101 -2.22 7.63 8.17
CA TYR A 101 -2.99 7.94 6.96
C TYR A 101 -4.50 7.78 7.19
N PRO A 102 -5.22 8.84 7.52
CA PRO A 102 -6.68 8.76 7.76
C PRO A 102 -7.48 8.17 6.58
N GLY A 103 -6.98 8.31 5.35
CA GLY A 103 -7.57 7.70 4.15
C GLY A 103 -7.43 6.18 4.14
N ALA A 104 -6.29 5.66 4.56
CA ALA A 104 -6.05 4.22 4.68
C ALA A 104 -6.96 3.59 5.75
N LYS A 105 -7.14 4.26 6.90
CA LYS A 105 -8.10 3.81 7.91
C LYS A 105 -9.48 3.57 7.34
N LEU A 106 -10.01 4.52 6.56
CA LEU A 106 -11.33 4.40 5.92
C LEU A 106 -11.39 3.27 4.88
N ASN A 107 -10.29 3.02 4.16
CA ASN A 107 -10.22 1.93 3.18
C ASN A 107 -10.18 0.57 3.87
N LEU A 108 -9.39 0.43 4.95
CA LEU A 108 -9.31 -0.79 5.76
C LEU A 108 -10.64 -1.11 6.46
N GLU A 109 -11.33 -0.11 7.04
CA GLU A 109 -12.66 -0.29 7.59
C GLU A 109 -13.67 -0.79 6.55
N LYS A 110 -13.64 -0.22 5.32
CA LYS A 110 -14.50 -0.68 4.21
C LYS A 110 -14.14 -2.08 3.76
N LEU A 111 -12.86 -2.42 3.72
CA LEU A 111 -12.39 -3.76 3.35
C LEU A 111 -13.01 -4.82 4.26
N VAL A 112 -12.99 -4.62 5.57
CA VAL A 112 -13.59 -5.53 6.55
C VAL A 112 -15.11 -5.65 6.35
N LEU A 113 -15.81 -4.54 6.13
CA LEU A 113 -17.26 -4.56 5.86
C LEU A 113 -17.61 -5.34 4.58
N ILE A 114 -16.80 -5.20 3.53
CA ILE A 114 -16.99 -5.97 2.29
C ILE A 114 -16.67 -7.44 2.52
N ALA A 115 -15.61 -7.76 3.28
CA ALA A 115 -15.25 -9.12 3.65
C ALA A 115 -16.40 -9.83 4.40
N ILE A 116 -17.05 -9.16 5.35
CA ILE A 116 -18.26 -9.67 6.02
C ILE A 116 -19.39 -9.89 4.99
N LYS A 117 -19.67 -8.91 4.13
CA LYS A 117 -20.70 -9.00 3.10
C LYS A 117 -20.49 -10.18 2.15
N LYS A 118 -19.23 -10.51 1.86
CA LYS A 118 -18.84 -11.62 0.96
C LYS A 118 -18.72 -12.97 1.68
N GLY A 119 -18.90 -13.01 3.01
CA GLY A 119 -18.81 -14.20 3.83
C GLY A 119 -17.37 -14.69 4.07
N LEU A 120 -16.37 -13.80 3.89
CA LEU A 120 -14.98 -14.07 4.25
C LEU A 120 -14.78 -14.04 5.77
N PHE A 121 -15.53 -13.19 6.48
CA PHE A 121 -15.76 -13.32 7.92
C PHE A 121 -17.14 -13.92 8.15
N SER A 122 -17.19 -15.08 8.79
CA SER A 122 -18.41 -15.81 9.10
C SER A 122 -18.71 -15.81 10.60
N GLU A 123 -19.99 -15.94 10.95
CA GLU A 123 -20.39 -16.14 12.33
C GLU A 123 -19.88 -17.50 12.82
N PRO A 124 -19.19 -17.56 13.99
CA PRO A 124 -18.82 -18.83 14.60
C PRO A 124 -20.04 -19.68 14.92
N VAL A 125 -19.93 -21.00 14.79
CA VAL A 125 -20.99 -21.95 15.14
C VAL A 125 -20.54 -22.90 16.25
N SER A 126 -21.47 -23.41 17.03
CA SER A 126 -21.19 -24.30 18.17
C SER A 126 -20.56 -25.64 17.77
N SER A 127 -20.67 -26.02 16.50
CA SER A 127 -20.03 -27.24 15.95
C SER A 127 -18.60 -27.03 15.47
N ASP A 128 -18.06 -25.80 15.53
CA ASP A 128 -16.70 -25.53 15.14
C ASP A 128 -15.71 -26.21 16.10
N ASN A 129 -14.58 -26.65 15.53
CA ASN A 129 -13.52 -27.24 16.34
C ASN A 129 -13.01 -26.21 17.37
N PRO A 130 -12.78 -26.58 18.65
CA PRO A 130 -12.29 -25.67 19.69
C PRO A 130 -11.03 -24.90 19.31
N LEU A 131 -10.08 -25.52 18.60
CA LEU A 131 -8.91 -24.80 18.07
C LEU A 131 -9.32 -23.72 17.07
N SER A 132 -10.21 -24.04 16.14
CA SER A 132 -10.73 -23.04 15.19
C SER A 132 -11.43 -21.89 15.90
N LEU A 133 -12.16 -22.15 16.98
CA LEU A 133 -12.81 -21.11 17.80
C LEU A 133 -11.78 -20.22 18.52
N VAL A 134 -10.66 -20.79 19.04
CA VAL A 134 -9.56 -19.99 19.63
C VAL A 134 -8.95 -19.10 18.57
N LEU A 135 -8.63 -19.62 17.38
CA LEU A 135 -8.06 -18.84 16.28
C LEU A 135 -9.02 -17.74 15.80
N THR A 136 -10.30 -18.07 15.68
CA THR A 136 -11.37 -17.12 15.31
C THR A 136 -11.52 -16.01 16.35
N TYR A 137 -11.47 -16.35 17.64
CA TYR A 137 -11.50 -15.36 18.71
C TYR A 137 -10.28 -14.44 18.66
N CYS A 138 -9.08 -15.00 18.49
CA CYS A 138 -7.84 -14.21 18.33
C CYS A 138 -7.94 -13.26 17.13
N LEU A 139 -8.42 -13.73 15.98
CA LEU A 139 -8.59 -12.94 14.78
C LEU A 139 -9.60 -11.79 15.00
N TYR A 140 -10.81 -12.11 15.45
CA TYR A 140 -11.88 -11.13 15.53
C TYR A 140 -11.66 -10.15 16.69
N LYS A 141 -11.36 -10.65 17.90
CA LYS A 141 -11.13 -9.78 19.06
C LYS A 141 -9.83 -8.99 18.92
N GLY A 142 -8.78 -9.60 18.35
CA GLY A 142 -7.54 -8.91 17.99
C GLY A 142 -7.78 -7.73 17.05
N ARG A 143 -8.59 -7.90 16.00
CA ARG A 143 -8.96 -6.81 15.07
C ARG A 143 -9.85 -5.74 15.71
N VAL A 144 -10.76 -6.14 16.60
CA VAL A 144 -11.59 -5.18 17.36
C VAL A 144 -10.72 -4.28 18.24
N LEU A 145 -9.82 -4.87 19.01
CA LEU A 145 -9.00 -4.15 20.00
C LEU A 145 -7.80 -3.44 19.35
N GLY A 146 -7.17 -4.07 18.35
CA GLY A 146 -6.00 -3.56 17.66
C GLY A 146 -6.37 -2.57 16.55
N ALA A 147 -7.05 -3.01 15.50
CA ALA A 147 -7.39 -2.20 14.33
C ALA A 147 -8.64 -1.33 14.52
N GLY A 148 -9.49 -1.61 15.52
CA GLY A 148 -10.72 -0.87 15.80
C GLY A 148 -11.93 -1.32 14.96
N ASN A 149 -11.93 -2.55 14.43
CA ASN A 149 -12.99 -3.10 13.59
C ASN A 149 -14.21 -3.55 14.45
N LEU A 150 -14.95 -2.61 15.05
CA LEU A 150 -16.06 -2.88 15.96
C LEU A 150 -17.18 -3.74 15.34
N CYS A 151 -17.28 -3.82 14.02
CA CYS A 151 -18.26 -4.67 13.33
C CYS A 151 -18.02 -6.19 13.56
N LEU A 152 -16.83 -6.59 14.01
CA LEU A 152 -16.48 -7.98 14.34
C LEU A 152 -16.71 -8.33 15.83
N ASP A 153 -17.06 -7.37 16.68
CA ASP A 153 -17.15 -7.60 18.14
C ASP A 153 -18.22 -8.63 18.50
N GLN A 154 -19.37 -8.60 17.81
CA GLN A 154 -20.44 -9.58 18.02
C GLN A 154 -19.95 -11.02 17.69
N TYR A 155 -19.18 -11.18 16.64
CA TYR A 155 -18.63 -12.49 16.26
C TYR A 155 -17.56 -12.97 17.26
N ALA A 156 -16.72 -12.05 17.75
CA ALA A 156 -15.74 -12.35 18.77
C ALA A 156 -16.42 -12.81 20.10
N GLU A 157 -17.45 -12.12 20.54
CA GLU A 157 -18.20 -12.49 21.76
C GLU A 157 -18.94 -13.84 21.58
N GLN A 158 -19.41 -14.14 20.38
CA GLN A 158 -20.04 -15.44 20.07
C GLN A 158 -19.01 -16.58 20.11
N ALA A 159 -17.82 -16.39 19.51
CA ALA A 159 -16.74 -17.36 19.62
C ALA A 159 -16.34 -17.61 21.09
N LEU A 160 -16.21 -16.54 21.88
CA LEU A 160 -15.90 -16.65 23.31
C LEU A 160 -16.99 -17.40 24.10
N ALA A 161 -18.27 -17.21 23.74
CA ALA A 161 -19.37 -17.91 24.37
C ALA A 161 -19.30 -19.44 24.12
N TYR A 162 -18.91 -19.84 22.91
CA TYR A 162 -18.70 -21.27 22.60
C TYR A 162 -17.45 -21.83 23.28
N LEU A 163 -16.36 -21.07 23.35
CA LEU A 163 -15.14 -21.47 24.07
C LEU A 163 -15.41 -21.72 25.57
N LYS A 164 -16.27 -20.92 26.22
CA LYS A 164 -16.69 -21.12 27.62
C LYS A 164 -17.45 -22.40 27.87
N ALA A 165 -17.98 -23.03 26.84
CA ALA A 165 -18.63 -24.34 26.95
C ALA A 165 -17.63 -25.49 26.88
N THR A 166 -16.40 -25.26 26.41
CA THR A 166 -15.39 -26.27 26.18
C THR A 166 -14.21 -26.17 27.17
N TYR A 167 -13.82 -24.95 27.51
CA TYR A 167 -12.64 -24.67 28.37
C TYR A 167 -13.08 -24.08 29.72
N ASP A 168 -12.25 -24.28 30.73
CA ASP A 168 -12.46 -23.72 32.06
C ASP A 168 -12.28 -22.19 32.12
N ASN A 169 -12.66 -21.59 33.25
CA ASN A 169 -12.57 -20.16 33.42
C ASN A 169 -11.11 -19.65 33.40
N ASN A 170 -10.16 -20.44 33.89
CA ASN A 170 -8.74 -20.04 33.95
C ASN A 170 -8.17 -19.89 32.54
N PHE A 171 -8.47 -20.85 31.67
CA PHE A 171 -8.11 -20.78 30.24
C PHE A 171 -8.73 -19.55 29.57
N ILE A 172 -10.03 -19.32 29.76
CA ILE A 172 -10.76 -18.20 29.15
C ILE A 172 -10.21 -16.85 29.62
N ASP A 173 -9.94 -16.71 30.92
CA ASP A 173 -9.39 -15.47 31.48
C ASP A 173 -7.97 -15.22 30.95
N SER A 174 -7.13 -16.25 30.90
CA SER A 174 -5.78 -16.17 30.34
C SER A 174 -5.78 -15.85 28.84
N LEU A 175 -6.63 -16.51 28.03
CA LEU A 175 -6.77 -16.21 26.61
C LEU A 175 -7.24 -14.77 26.38
N THR A 176 -8.20 -14.34 27.16
CA THR A 176 -8.74 -12.96 27.07
C THR A 176 -7.66 -11.94 27.43
N GLU A 177 -6.87 -12.17 28.49
CA GLU A 177 -5.76 -11.30 28.89
C GLU A 177 -4.68 -11.22 27.80
N ILE A 178 -4.27 -12.37 27.22
CA ILE A 178 -3.31 -12.41 26.11
C ILE A 178 -3.81 -11.57 24.94
N VAL A 179 -5.05 -11.79 24.48
CA VAL A 179 -5.61 -11.07 23.33
C VAL A 179 -5.77 -9.56 23.61
N HIS A 180 -6.12 -9.17 24.84
CA HIS A 180 -6.15 -7.76 25.24
C HIS A 180 -4.77 -7.09 25.20
N GLY A 181 -3.70 -7.87 25.31
CA GLY A 181 -2.32 -7.43 25.17
C GLY A 181 -2.03 -6.72 23.84
N ILE A 182 -2.84 -6.97 22.77
CA ILE A 182 -2.68 -6.33 21.44
C ILE A 182 -2.71 -4.79 21.51
N THR A 183 -3.42 -4.23 22.49
CA THR A 183 -3.51 -2.77 22.67
C THR A 183 -2.18 -2.13 23.02
N ASN A 184 -1.25 -2.91 23.60
CA ASN A 184 0.05 -2.49 24.11
C ASN A 184 1.22 -2.88 23.20
N THR A 185 0.99 -3.65 22.12
CA THR A 185 2.04 -4.09 21.19
C THR A 185 2.68 -2.91 20.46
N ARG A 186 4.02 -2.95 20.32
CA ARG A 186 4.83 -1.91 19.67
C ARG A 186 5.64 -2.43 18.49
N SER A 187 5.86 -3.73 18.42
CA SER A 187 6.69 -4.38 17.42
C SER A 187 6.09 -5.72 16.97
N THR A 188 6.53 -6.22 15.81
CA THR A 188 6.18 -7.55 15.31
C THR A 188 6.62 -8.65 16.29
N ARG A 189 7.72 -8.43 17.06
CA ARG A 189 8.15 -9.36 18.08
C ARG A 189 7.13 -9.49 19.23
N ASP A 190 6.51 -8.38 19.64
CA ASP A 190 5.47 -8.42 20.67
C ASP A 190 4.27 -9.28 20.20
N CYS A 191 3.91 -9.20 18.91
CA CYS A 191 2.87 -10.04 18.31
C CYS A 191 3.28 -11.51 18.25
N ALA A 192 4.55 -11.80 17.93
CA ALA A 192 5.08 -13.16 17.96
C ALA A 192 5.10 -13.74 19.40
N ASP A 193 5.49 -12.94 20.39
CA ASP A 193 5.47 -13.36 21.81
C ASP A 193 4.03 -13.61 22.30
N MET A 194 3.04 -12.81 21.86
CA MET A 194 1.62 -13.05 22.14
C MET A 194 1.14 -14.36 21.50
N ALA A 195 1.45 -14.56 20.23
CA ALA A 195 1.09 -15.77 19.48
C ALA A 195 1.65 -17.02 20.18
N TRP A 196 2.90 -16.95 20.65
CA TRP A 196 3.51 -18.05 21.39
C TRP A 196 2.82 -18.33 22.71
N LYS A 197 2.42 -17.31 23.48
CA LYS A 197 1.65 -17.48 24.71
C LYS A 197 0.30 -18.16 24.50
N VAL A 198 -0.40 -17.88 23.38
CA VAL A 198 -1.64 -18.60 23.03
C VAL A 198 -1.36 -20.08 22.80
N ILE A 199 -0.28 -20.42 22.10
CA ILE A 199 0.12 -21.82 21.86
C ILE A 199 0.50 -22.52 23.17
N GLU A 200 1.25 -21.86 24.04
CA GLU A 200 1.63 -22.40 25.37
C GLU A 200 0.38 -22.61 26.24
N LEU A 201 -0.57 -21.67 26.23
CA LEU A 201 -1.83 -21.82 26.96
C LEU A 201 -2.63 -23.02 26.47
N MET A 202 -2.71 -23.24 25.14
CA MET A 202 -3.39 -24.41 24.58
C MET A 202 -2.71 -25.74 24.96
N LYS A 203 -1.37 -25.74 25.11
CA LYS A 203 -0.60 -26.95 25.50
C LYS A 203 -0.69 -27.24 27.00
N SER A 204 -0.72 -26.23 27.86
CA SER A 204 -0.77 -26.42 29.33
C SER A 204 -2.09 -27.01 29.80
N THR A 205 -3.16 -26.89 29.03
CA THR A 205 -4.47 -27.49 29.35
C THR A 205 -4.44 -29.04 29.40
N ASP A 206 -3.45 -29.69 28.76
CA ASP A 206 -3.28 -31.16 28.78
C ASP A 206 -2.47 -31.63 30.00
N GLU A 207 -1.56 -30.80 30.53
CA GLU A 207 -0.71 -31.18 31.67
C GLU A 207 -1.48 -31.19 33.02
N GLU A 208 -2.47 -30.28 33.17
CA GLU A 208 -3.30 -30.22 34.39
C GLU A 208 -4.30 -31.40 34.49
N GLU A 209 -4.76 -31.98 33.36
CA GLU A 209 -5.65 -33.18 33.38
C GLU A 209 -4.93 -34.49 33.67
N GLN A 210 -3.58 -34.56 33.62
CA GLN A 210 -2.81 -35.77 33.89
C GLN A 210 -2.39 -35.91 35.35
N GLU A 211 -2.58 -34.90 36.20
CA GLU A 211 -2.26 -34.91 37.63
C GLU A 211 -3.52 -35.08 38.54
N GLU A 212 -4.50 -35.95 38.19
CA GLU A 212 -5.43 -36.42 39.22
C GLU A 212 -4.72 -37.47 40.10
N PRO A 213 -4.72 -37.30 41.43
CA PRO A 213 -3.99 -38.20 42.34
C PRO A 213 -4.67 -39.56 42.34
N GLU A 214 -3.93 -40.60 41.94
CA GLU A 214 -4.26 -41.97 42.30
C GLU A 214 -4.42 -42.09 43.82
N ASN A 215 -5.66 -42.23 44.28
CA ASN A 215 -5.95 -42.67 45.64
C ASN A 215 -5.47 -44.12 45.80
N GLY A 216 -4.22 -44.27 46.23
CA GLY A 216 -3.65 -45.52 46.69
C GLY A 216 -4.01 -45.80 48.12
N ASP A 217 -4.74 -46.87 48.31
CA ASP A 217 -5.13 -47.47 49.58
C ASP A 217 -3.94 -48.14 50.24
N ASP A 218 -3.85 -47.96 51.56
CA ASP A 218 -3.17 -48.59 52.65
C ASP A 218 -2.33 -49.85 52.44
N SER A 219 -1.07 -49.84 52.99
CA SER A 219 -0.73 -50.67 54.16
C SER A 219 0.79 -50.68 54.46
N ASP A 220 1.12 -50.18 55.62
CA ASP A 220 1.88 -50.82 56.71
C ASP A 220 3.36 -51.22 56.53
N ASP A 221 4.12 -50.60 57.45
CA ASP A 221 5.20 -51.13 58.27
C ASP A 221 6.64 -51.18 57.73
N SER A 222 7.46 -50.43 58.36
CA SER A 222 8.67 -50.74 59.22
C SER A 222 9.85 -49.79 59.00
N GLU A 223 10.23 -49.33 60.16
CA GLU A 223 11.42 -48.63 60.62
C GLU A 223 12.77 -48.98 59.97
N SER A 224 13.58 -47.94 59.70
CA SER A 224 14.90 -47.85 60.39
C SER A 224 15.67 -46.58 60.02
N ASP A 225 16.18 -45.98 61.10
CA ASP A 225 17.19 -44.93 61.29
C ASP A 225 18.33 -44.90 60.25
N GLU A 226 18.84 -43.74 59.91
CA GLU A 226 20.10 -43.14 60.43
C GLU A 226 20.41 -41.80 59.66
N GLN A 227 20.62 -40.84 60.47
CA GLN A 227 21.39 -39.61 60.59
C GLN A 227 22.48 -39.26 59.59
N SER A 228 22.52 -37.92 59.41
CA SER A 228 23.64 -36.95 59.33
C SER A 228 24.21 -36.75 57.92
N ASP A 229 24.67 -35.59 57.54
CA ASP A 229 25.13 -34.36 58.18
C ASP A 229 24.99 -33.14 57.22
N ASP A 230 24.91 -31.98 57.83
CA ASP A 230 25.09 -30.64 57.33
C ASP A 230 26.37 -30.43 56.54
N GLU A 231 26.33 -29.56 55.50
CA GLU A 231 27.30 -28.46 55.42
C GLU A 231 26.79 -27.31 54.57
N GLN A 232 26.73 -26.12 55.19
CA GLN A 232 26.67 -24.80 54.66
C GLN A 232 28.00 -24.38 54.05
N SER A 233 27.98 -23.55 53.00
CA SER A 233 28.85 -22.37 52.81
C SER A 233 28.46 -21.66 51.53
N ASP A 234 28.06 -20.49 51.62
CA ASP A 234 28.62 -19.12 51.70
C ASP A 234 28.71 -18.44 50.35
N ASP A 235 28.10 -17.26 50.37
CA ASP A 235 28.15 -16.15 49.44
C ASP A 235 29.54 -15.74 48.99
N GLU A 236 29.68 -15.31 47.73
CA GLU A 236 30.53 -14.15 47.44
C GLU A 236 29.99 -13.34 46.23
N GLN A 237 29.70 -12.08 46.50
CA GLN A 237 29.57 -10.98 45.56
C GLN A 237 30.94 -10.61 45.01
N SER A 238 31.00 -10.24 43.75
CA SER A 238 32.09 -9.40 43.27
C SER A 238 31.62 -8.42 42.20
N ASP A 239 32.00 -7.20 42.46
CA ASP A 239 31.69 -5.95 41.77
C ASP A 239 32.31 -5.83 40.38
N GLY A 240 31.72 -4.94 39.57
CA GLY A 240 32.12 -4.61 38.22
C GLY A 240 33.37 -3.72 38.12
N GLU A 241 33.98 -3.74 36.98
CA GLU A 241 34.82 -2.63 36.49
C GLU A 241 34.58 -2.35 35.01
N GLN A 242 34.42 -1.06 34.73
CA GLN A 242 34.42 -0.42 33.39
C GLN A 242 35.86 -0.41 32.86
N SER A 243 36.01 -0.62 31.57
CA SER A 243 37.21 -0.16 30.87
C SER A 243 36.87 0.43 29.52
N ASP A 244 37.47 1.59 29.29
CA ASP A 244 37.34 2.50 28.16
C ASP A 244 37.96 1.93 26.89
N GLY A 245 37.40 2.35 25.75
CA GLY A 245 37.85 1.95 24.43
C GLY A 245 39.04 2.77 23.92
N GLU A 246 39.85 2.16 23.10
CA GLU A 246 40.81 2.84 22.25
C GLU A 246 40.57 2.52 20.75
N GLN A 247 40.65 3.58 19.95
CA GLN A 247 40.63 3.57 18.47
C GLN A 247 41.94 3.00 17.94
N SER A 248 41.89 2.19 16.90
CA SER A 248 43.04 1.91 16.05
C SER A 248 42.68 2.06 14.57
N ASP A 249 43.51 2.84 13.89
CA ASP A 249 43.47 3.13 12.47
C ASP A 249 43.82 1.91 11.62
N GLY A 250 43.06 1.68 10.55
CA GLY A 250 43.26 0.59 9.63
C GLY A 250 43.98 1.03 8.35
N GLU A 251 45.04 0.35 8.01
CA GLU A 251 45.84 0.56 6.80
C GLU A 251 45.24 -0.10 5.55
N GLN A 252 45.38 0.58 4.40
CA GLN A 252 45.05 0.12 3.05
C GLN A 252 45.96 -1.00 2.58
N SER A 253 45.43 -2.04 1.97
CA SER A 253 46.19 -2.93 1.13
C SER A 253 45.58 -3.05 -0.27
N ASN A 254 46.43 -2.83 -1.29
CA ASN A 254 46.14 -2.96 -2.70
C ASN A 254 45.96 -4.43 -3.11
N GLY A 255 44.89 -4.73 -3.84
CA GLY A 255 44.66 -6.02 -4.47
C GLY A 255 44.85 -5.97 -5.97
N GLU A 256 45.63 -6.88 -6.49
CA GLU A 256 46.01 -7.00 -7.89
C GLU A 256 44.91 -7.61 -8.77
N GLN A 257 44.85 -7.16 -10.04
CA GLN A 257 44.02 -7.69 -11.13
C GLN A 257 44.44 -9.12 -11.51
N SER A 258 43.49 -9.99 -11.77
CA SER A 258 43.71 -11.19 -12.55
C SER A 258 42.68 -11.29 -13.68
N ASP A 259 43.20 -11.45 -14.90
CA ASP A 259 42.47 -11.60 -16.16
C ASP A 259 41.78 -12.97 -16.20
N GLY A 260 40.48 -12.98 -16.53
CA GLY A 260 39.71 -14.19 -16.73
C GLY A 260 39.35 -14.40 -18.20
N GLU A 261 39.69 -15.54 -18.74
CA GLU A 261 39.52 -15.91 -20.16
C GLU A 261 38.04 -16.25 -20.50
N GLN A 262 37.65 -15.89 -21.72
CA GLN A 262 36.37 -16.25 -22.36
C GLN A 262 36.34 -17.74 -22.73
N SER A 263 35.25 -18.42 -22.39
CA SER A 263 34.92 -19.71 -22.99
C SER A 263 33.58 -19.65 -23.72
N ASN A 264 33.61 -20.02 -25.01
CA ASN A 264 32.44 -20.15 -25.88
C ASN A 264 31.61 -21.37 -25.50
N GLY A 265 30.33 -21.19 -25.32
CA GLY A 265 29.36 -22.27 -25.16
C GLY A 265 28.55 -22.49 -26.43
N GLU A 266 28.55 -23.74 -26.92
CA GLU A 266 27.85 -24.16 -28.12
C GLU A 266 26.35 -24.37 -27.89
N GLN A 267 25.56 -24.06 -28.94
CA GLN A 267 24.13 -24.34 -29.05
C GLN A 267 23.91 -25.85 -29.24
N SER A 268 22.96 -26.42 -28.50
CA SER A 268 22.38 -27.71 -28.85
C SER A 268 20.86 -27.57 -29.05
N ASN A 269 20.39 -28.04 -30.21
CA ASN A 269 19.01 -28.18 -30.63
C ASN A 269 18.32 -29.27 -29.79
N GLY A 270 17.16 -28.99 -29.26
CA GLY A 270 16.26 -29.99 -28.67
C GLY A 270 15.10 -30.31 -29.60
N GLU A 271 14.91 -31.58 -29.85
CA GLU A 271 13.83 -32.11 -30.69
C GLU A 271 12.48 -32.21 -29.93
N GLN A 272 11.42 -31.99 -30.71
CA GLN A 272 10.03 -32.24 -30.34
C GLN A 272 9.75 -33.73 -30.19
N SER A 273 8.92 -34.12 -29.26
CA SER A 273 8.18 -35.37 -29.30
C SER A 273 6.73 -35.19 -28.87
N ASP A 274 5.86 -35.76 -29.69
CA ASP A 274 4.41 -35.67 -29.70
C ASP A 274 3.72 -36.57 -28.65
N ASP A 275 2.52 -36.12 -28.29
CA ASP A 275 1.29 -36.83 -27.90
C ASP A 275 1.32 -38.15 -27.15
N GLU A 276 0.52 -38.22 -26.06
CA GLU A 276 -0.57 -39.22 -25.99
C GLU A 276 -1.66 -38.80 -24.97
N GLN A 277 -2.90 -38.80 -25.45
CA GLN A 277 -4.16 -38.68 -24.69
C GLN A 277 -4.43 -39.96 -23.90
N SER A 278 -4.86 -39.82 -22.65
CA SER A 278 -5.54 -40.91 -21.97
C SER A 278 -6.86 -40.44 -21.36
N ASN A 279 -7.92 -41.14 -21.74
CA ASN A 279 -9.30 -40.96 -21.32
C ASN A 279 -9.49 -41.28 -19.83
N GLY A 280 -10.19 -40.42 -19.11
CA GLY A 280 -10.68 -40.68 -17.77
C GLY A 280 -12.07 -41.36 -17.80
N GLU A 281 -12.22 -42.40 -17.03
CA GLU A 281 -13.51 -43.08 -16.83
C GLU A 281 -14.28 -42.50 -15.62
N GLN A 282 -15.57 -42.29 -15.84
CA GLN A 282 -16.56 -41.94 -14.81
C GLN A 282 -16.87 -43.16 -13.95
N SER A 283 -16.94 -43.00 -12.63
CA SER A 283 -17.59 -43.96 -11.76
C SER A 283 -18.80 -43.35 -11.05
N ASN A 284 -19.93 -44.01 -11.20
CA ASN A 284 -21.24 -43.70 -10.61
C ASN A 284 -21.24 -43.93 -9.10
N GLY A 285 -21.86 -43.01 -8.36
CA GLY A 285 -22.21 -43.22 -6.97
C GLY A 285 -23.53 -44.01 -6.84
N GLU A 286 -23.57 -44.97 -5.94
CA GLU A 286 -24.79 -45.64 -5.53
C GLU A 286 -25.34 -45.08 -4.21
N GLN A 287 -26.63 -44.78 -4.23
CA GLN A 287 -27.47 -44.51 -3.06
C GLN A 287 -27.74 -45.81 -2.29
N SER A 288 -27.72 -45.77 -0.96
CA SER A 288 -28.36 -46.80 -0.15
C SER A 288 -29.38 -46.20 0.81
N ASP A 289 -30.55 -46.78 0.74
CA ASP A 289 -31.78 -46.49 1.45
C ASP A 289 -31.74 -46.79 2.94
N GLY A 290 -32.63 -46.08 3.65
CA GLY A 290 -32.86 -46.24 5.07
C GLY A 290 -33.58 -47.51 5.47
N GLY A 291 -33.38 -47.93 6.71
CA GLY A 291 -34.15 -48.97 7.40
C GLY A 291 -34.58 -48.46 8.77
N GLN A 292 -35.90 -48.26 8.92
CA GLN A 292 -36.57 -48.15 10.21
C GLN A 292 -36.62 -49.52 10.88
N SER A 293 -36.51 -49.58 12.19
CA SER A 293 -37.15 -50.61 13.00
C SER A 293 -37.42 -50.13 14.43
N ASP A 294 -38.62 -50.45 14.84
CA ASP A 294 -39.44 -50.11 15.96
C ASP A 294 -38.92 -50.55 17.34
N ASP A 295 -39.22 -49.68 18.30
CA ASP A 295 -39.94 -49.87 19.57
C ASP A 295 -39.73 -51.14 20.42
N SER A 296 -39.24 -50.96 21.64
CA SER A 296 -39.81 -51.57 22.83
C SER A 296 -39.35 -50.91 24.14
N SER A 297 -40.32 -50.37 24.83
CA SER A 297 -40.29 -49.83 26.18
C SER A 297 -39.96 -50.90 27.23
N THR A 298 -39.08 -50.58 28.20
CA THR A 298 -39.24 -51.07 29.58
C THR A 298 -38.65 -50.06 30.57
N ASP A 299 -39.50 -49.61 31.47
CA ASP A 299 -39.21 -48.84 32.67
C ASP A 299 -38.22 -49.58 33.58
N THR A 300 -37.19 -48.84 34.09
CA THR A 300 -36.72 -49.01 35.47
C THR A 300 -36.05 -47.74 35.98
N ASN A 301 -36.60 -47.25 37.05
CA ASN A 301 -36.19 -46.14 37.88
C ASN A 301 -34.86 -46.43 38.59
N GLY A 302 -33.95 -45.47 38.67
CA GLY A 302 -32.96 -45.44 39.75
C GLY A 302 -31.57 -44.89 39.34
N ASN A 303 -31.26 -43.70 39.80
CA ASN A 303 -29.92 -43.15 39.99
C ASN A 303 -29.08 -42.80 38.74
N GLU A 304 -29.41 -41.70 38.07
CA GLU A 304 -28.62 -41.10 37.05
C GLU A 304 -28.19 -39.67 37.47
N ALA A 305 -27.16 -39.58 38.33
CA ALA A 305 -26.53 -38.28 38.62
C ALA A 305 -25.00 -38.33 38.59
N SER A 306 -24.39 -39.43 38.13
CA SER A 306 -22.93 -39.55 38.07
C SER A 306 -22.36 -40.11 36.74
N ALA A 307 -23.20 -40.42 35.75
CA ALA A 307 -22.73 -40.93 34.46
C ALA A 307 -22.63 -39.84 33.37
N GLU A 308 -23.45 -38.81 33.41
CA GLU A 308 -23.40 -37.71 32.43
C GLU A 308 -22.18 -36.80 32.61
N ASP A 309 -21.71 -36.58 33.87
CA ASP A 309 -20.52 -35.76 34.14
C ASP A 309 -19.21 -36.48 33.74
N GLN A 310 -19.16 -37.84 33.83
CA GLN A 310 -18.00 -38.62 33.39
C GLN A 310 -17.92 -38.79 31.88
N GLU A 311 -19.03 -38.92 31.17
CA GLU A 311 -19.05 -38.97 29.69
C GLU A 311 -18.67 -37.61 29.09
N ASN A 312 -19.12 -36.51 29.67
CA ASN A 312 -18.75 -35.17 29.22
C ASN A 312 -17.25 -34.85 29.47
N GLY A 313 -16.69 -35.25 30.61
CA GLY A 313 -15.25 -35.08 30.90
C GLY A 313 -14.36 -35.84 29.92
N ASP A 314 -14.69 -37.15 29.65
CA ASP A 314 -13.90 -37.97 28.73
C ASP A 314 -14.01 -37.49 27.25
N GLN A 315 -15.11 -36.85 26.87
CA GLN A 315 -15.31 -36.28 25.55
C GLN A 315 -14.51 -34.96 25.39
N THR A 316 -14.45 -34.12 26.41
CA THR A 316 -13.67 -32.87 26.42
C THR A 316 -12.16 -33.17 26.36
N SER A 317 -11.66 -34.12 27.17
CA SER A 317 -10.27 -34.55 27.15
C SER A 317 -9.83 -35.11 25.79
N ARG A 318 -10.69 -35.88 25.11
CA ARG A 318 -10.43 -36.36 23.74
C ARG A 318 -10.34 -35.24 22.71
N ILE A 319 -11.17 -34.21 22.86
CA ILE A 319 -11.18 -33.02 21.98
C ILE A 319 -9.89 -32.22 22.20
N ILE A 320 -9.50 -31.96 23.45
CA ILE A 320 -8.27 -31.22 23.79
C ILE A 320 -7.04 -31.96 23.26
N LYS A 321 -6.98 -33.29 23.43
CA LYS A 321 -5.88 -34.10 22.90
C LYS A 321 -5.80 -34.03 21.38
N SER A 322 -6.93 -34.06 20.67
CA SER A 322 -6.95 -33.90 19.21
C SER A 322 -6.47 -32.52 18.73
N VAL A 323 -6.67 -31.48 19.56
CA VAL A 323 -6.17 -30.11 19.30
C VAL A 323 -4.64 -30.08 19.43
N ILE A 324 -4.08 -30.76 20.46
CA ILE A 324 -2.64 -30.82 20.69
C ILE A 324 -1.93 -31.61 19.60
N ASP A 325 -2.47 -32.79 19.24
CA ASP A 325 -1.96 -33.58 18.13
C ASP A 325 -1.93 -32.76 16.81
N ALA A 326 -2.97 -31.94 16.57
CA ALA A 326 -3.03 -31.05 15.41
C ALA A 326 -1.98 -29.91 15.48
N ILE A 327 -1.71 -29.36 16.68
CA ILE A 327 -0.66 -28.35 16.90
C ILE A 327 0.73 -28.93 16.64
N GLU A 328 0.95 -30.21 17.00
CA GLU A 328 2.24 -30.90 16.80
C GLU A 328 2.48 -31.28 15.33
N ASP A 329 1.43 -31.67 14.61
CA ASP A 329 1.50 -32.03 13.18
C ASP A 329 1.75 -30.84 12.26
N ASP A 330 1.69 -29.59 12.75
CA ASP A 330 1.89 -28.31 12.03
C ASP A 330 1.03 -28.18 10.75
N ASN A 331 -0.11 -28.90 10.71
CA ASN A 331 -0.98 -29.01 9.54
C ASN A 331 -2.32 -28.29 9.73
N ILE A 332 -2.31 -27.21 10.54
CA ILE A 332 -3.49 -26.41 10.86
C ILE A 332 -3.64 -25.30 9.81
N GLU A 333 -4.79 -25.25 9.15
CA GLU A 333 -5.20 -24.11 8.36
C GLU A 333 -5.68 -22.99 9.29
N VAL A 334 -4.90 -21.92 9.35
CA VAL A 334 -5.26 -20.69 10.09
C VAL A 334 -5.83 -19.69 9.09
N PRO A 335 -6.99 -19.06 9.39
CA PRO A 335 -7.54 -18.03 8.52
C PRO A 335 -6.55 -16.85 8.38
N ASP A 336 -6.03 -16.65 7.17
CA ASP A 336 -5.22 -15.49 6.82
C ASP A 336 -6.11 -14.49 6.08
N PHE A 337 -6.38 -13.35 6.71
CA PHE A 337 -7.29 -12.34 6.14
C PHE A 337 -6.77 -11.78 4.83
N HIS A 338 -5.47 -11.57 4.73
CA HIS A 338 -4.82 -11.06 3.54
C HIS A 338 -4.94 -12.05 2.36
N GLU A 339 -4.65 -13.32 2.60
CA GLU A 339 -4.77 -14.38 1.58
C GLU A 339 -6.23 -14.54 1.12
N MET A 340 -7.19 -14.46 2.04
CA MET A 340 -8.63 -14.48 1.73
C MET A 340 -9.04 -13.33 0.81
N ILE A 341 -8.53 -12.11 1.05
CA ILE A 341 -8.81 -10.96 0.19
C ILE A 341 -8.12 -11.10 -1.17
N ALA A 342 -6.87 -11.56 -1.20
CA ALA A 342 -6.13 -11.80 -2.45
C ALA A 342 -6.85 -12.82 -3.34
N GLU A 343 -7.36 -13.90 -2.74
CA GLU A 343 -8.13 -14.94 -3.44
C GLU A 343 -9.49 -14.41 -3.95
N GLU A 344 -10.17 -13.60 -3.15
CA GLU A 344 -11.43 -12.99 -3.58
C GLU A 344 -11.21 -12.01 -4.74
N LEU A 345 -10.14 -11.20 -4.69
CA LEU A 345 -9.77 -10.33 -5.81
C LEU A 345 -9.45 -11.15 -7.07
N ARG A 346 -8.76 -12.29 -6.93
CA ARG A 346 -8.48 -13.24 -8.02
C ARG A 346 -9.78 -13.78 -8.61
N ARG A 347 -10.69 -14.27 -7.77
CA ARG A 347 -11.97 -14.85 -8.18
C ARG A 347 -12.82 -13.85 -8.95
N GLU A 348 -12.91 -12.61 -8.48
CA GLU A 348 -13.65 -11.57 -9.17
C GLU A 348 -13.01 -11.18 -10.50
N ALA A 349 -11.68 -11.10 -10.56
CA ALA A 349 -10.97 -10.82 -11.80
C ALA A 349 -11.11 -11.94 -12.85
N GLU A 350 -11.10 -13.21 -12.43
CA GLU A 350 -11.34 -14.36 -13.33
C GLU A 350 -12.77 -14.40 -13.88
N ASN A 351 -13.75 -13.98 -13.08
CA ASN A 351 -15.13 -13.85 -13.52
C ASN A 351 -15.41 -12.61 -14.38
N PHE A 352 -14.47 -11.68 -14.43
CA PHE A 352 -14.59 -10.45 -15.21
C PHE A 352 -14.16 -10.67 -16.67
N SER A 353 -15.05 -10.34 -17.60
CA SER A 353 -14.74 -10.33 -19.04
C SER A 353 -14.46 -8.90 -19.51
N PRO A 354 -13.19 -8.52 -19.75
CA PRO A 354 -12.83 -7.17 -20.16
C PRO A 354 -13.36 -6.86 -21.56
N SER A 355 -13.85 -5.63 -21.76
CA SER A 355 -14.17 -5.10 -23.08
C SER A 355 -12.89 -4.70 -23.85
N GLU A 356 -13.01 -4.39 -25.14
CA GLU A 356 -11.88 -3.83 -25.92
C GLU A 356 -11.32 -2.55 -25.26
N ASP A 357 -12.20 -1.64 -24.82
CA ASP A 357 -11.83 -0.41 -24.11
C ASP A 357 -11.03 -0.71 -22.81
N ASP A 358 -11.37 -1.78 -22.08
CA ASP A 358 -10.67 -2.18 -20.85
C ASP A 358 -9.28 -2.77 -21.16
N SER A 359 -9.17 -3.53 -22.24
CA SER A 359 -7.89 -4.09 -22.72
C SER A 359 -6.94 -2.98 -23.14
N GLU A 360 -7.43 -1.97 -23.88
CA GLU A 360 -6.66 -0.80 -24.27
C GLU A 360 -6.18 -0.01 -23.04
N LEU A 361 -7.05 0.21 -22.04
CA LEU A 361 -6.65 0.87 -20.80
C LEU A 361 -5.58 0.07 -20.05
N ARG A 362 -5.71 -1.25 -19.97
CA ARG A 362 -4.70 -2.11 -19.33
C ARG A 362 -3.33 -1.93 -20.00
N ASP A 363 -3.27 -1.89 -21.33
CA ASP A 363 -2.03 -1.72 -22.09
C ASP A 363 -1.43 -0.32 -21.88
N ILE A 364 -2.25 0.73 -21.87
CA ILE A 364 -1.81 2.10 -21.54
C ILE A 364 -1.16 2.17 -20.15
N PHE A 365 -1.70 1.47 -19.15
CA PHE A 365 -1.19 1.50 -17.77
C PHE A 365 -0.04 0.51 -17.50
N SER A 366 0.24 -0.45 -18.39
CA SER A 366 1.24 -1.50 -18.17
C SER A 366 2.68 -0.98 -18.10
N ASN A 367 3.04 0.03 -18.90
CA ASN A 367 4.40 0.54 -19.06
C ASN A 367 4.60 1.87 -18.34
N THR A 368 5.02 1.82 -17.08
CA THR A 368 5.30 3.00 -16.26
C THR A 368 6.67 2.90 -15.62
N LEU A 369 7.32 4.03 -15.35
CA LEU A 369 8.61 4.04 -14.66
C LEU A 369 8.43 3.95 -13.14
N PRO A 370 9.26 3.17 -12.43
CA PRO A 370 9.37 3.25 -10.99
C PRO A 370 9.93 4.61 -10.56
N VAL A 371 9.51 5.08 -9.40
CA VAL A 371 9.93 6.39 -8.87
C VAL A 371 11.13 6.20 -7.94
N THR A 372 12.12 7.11 -8.03
CA THR A 372 13.28 7.13 -7.16
C THR A 372 13.52 8.53 -6.58
N THR A 373 14.15 8.58 -5.43
CA THR A 373 14.62 9.83 -4.80
C THR A 373 16.12 10.05 -4.98
N LYS A 374 16.81 9.12 -5.64
CA LYS A 374 18.25 9.16 -5.90
C LYS A 374 18.50 9.19 -7.41
N TRP A 375 19.50 9.96 -7.84
CA TRP A 375 19.99 9.99 -9.21
C TRP A 375 21.44 9.54 -9.24
N ARG A 376 21.83 8.87 -10.32
CA ARG A 376 23.16 8.24 -10.45
C ARG A 376 24.29 9.25 -10.43
N GLU A 377 24.18 10.30 -11.25
CA GLU A 377 25.22 11.32 -11.38
C GLU A 377 24.62 12.72 -11.25
N MET A 378 25.17 13.50 -10.32
CA MET A 378 24.74 14.86 -10.02
C MET A 378 25.92 15.82 -9.96
N GLY A 379 25.63 17.11 -10.08
CA GLY A 379 26.63 18.15 -9.96
C GLY A 379 26.87 18.95 -11.24
N LEU A 380 26.11 18.66 -12.33
CA LEU A 380 26.19 19.46 -13.55
C LEU A 380 25.83 20.92 -13.28
N PRO A 381 26.66 21.91 -13.65
CA PRO A 381 26.37 23.32 -13.38
C PRO A 381 25.11 23.78 -14.12
N PHE A 382 24.48 24.83 -13.61
CA PHE A 382 23.36 25.48 -14.31
C PHE A 382 23.88 26.40 -15.41
N ASN A 383 23.20 26.42 -16.55
CA ASN A 383 23.43 27.44 -17.57
C ASN A 383 22.98 28.81 -17.05
N ASN A 384 23.88 29.79 -17.04
CA ASN A 384 23.62 31.17 -16.59
C ASN A 384 22.87 31.25 -15.26
N PRO A 385 23.44 30.75 -14.14
CA PRO A 385 22.75 30.65 -12.86
C PRO A 385 22.27 32.00 -12.31
N GLU A 386 22.92 33.09 -12.68
CA GLU A 386 22.56 34.47 -12.29
C GLU A 386 21.20 34.90 -12.88
N LEU A 387 20.75 34.26 -13.98
CA LEU A 387 19.47 34.58 -14.61
C LEU A 387 18.28 33.79 -13.99
N ILE A 388 18.53 32.71 -13.25
CA ILE A 388 17.49 31.89 -12.65
C ILE A 388 16.52 32.69 -11.76
N PRO A 389 16.95 33.59 -10.87
CA PRO A 389 16.01 34.39 -10.07
C PRO A 389 15.10 35.29 -10.91
N SER A 390 15.66 35.91 -11.98
CA SER A 390 14.86 36.75 -12.86
C SER A 390 13.89 35.97 -13.73
N ALA A 391 14.31 34.80 -14.19
CA ALA A 391 13.44 33.85 -14.90
C ALA A 391 12.30 33.33 -14.00
N GLY A 392 12.58 32.97 -12.75
CA GLY A 392 11.55 32.58 -11.79
C GLY A 392 10.51 33.69 -11.53
N LYS A 393 10.92 34.93 -11.43
CA LYS A 393 9.99 36.08 -11.36
C LYS A 393 9.17 36.25 -12.64
N ALA A 394 9.73 35.92 -13.80
CA ALA A 394 9.03 35.98 -15.06
C ALA A 394 7.98 34.83 -15.17
N VAL A 395 8.32 33.61 -14.72
CA VAL A 395 7.40 32.48 -14.56
C VAL A 395 6.22 32.87 -13.67
N TYR A 396 6.52 33.41 -12.47
CA TYR A 396 5.50 33.92 -11.56
C TYR A 396 4.51 34.87 -12.26
N ARG A 397 5.02 35.91 -12.92
CA ARG A 397 4.15 36.93 -13.57
C ARG A 397 3.31 36.37 -14.72
N THR A 398 3.87 35.42 -15.47
CA THR A 398 3.20 34.83 -16.65
C THR A 398 2.10 33.88 -16.21
N LEU A 399 2.39 32.96 -15.28
CA LEU A 399 1.43 31.99 -14.79
C LEU A 399 0.38 32.61 -13.86
N HIS A 400 0.77 33.58 -13.03
CA HIS A 400 -0.19 34.31 -12.20
C HIS A 400 -1.32 34.93 -13.02
N ARG A 401 -1.00 35.54 -14.15
CA ARG A 401 -2.02 36.11 -15.04
C ARG A 401 -2.94 35.05 -15.63
N ALA A 402 -2.35 33.91 -16.07
CA ALA A 402 -3.13 32.83 -16.70
C ALA A 402 -4.05 32.10 -15.72
N LEU A 403 -3.59 31.93 -14.49
CA LEU A 403 -4.35 31.18 -13.47
C LEU A 403 -5.45 32.06 -12.82
N ILE A 404 -5.29 33.39 -12.80
CA ILE A 404 -6.27 34.33 -12.22
C ILE A 404 -7.36 34.74 -13.22
N ASP A 405 -7.04 34.80 -14.53
CA ASP A 405 -8.01 35.26 -15.55
C ASP A 405 -9.27 34.37 -15.65
N ASP A 406 -9.22 33.14 -15.09
CA ASP A 406 -10.35 32.20 -15.08
C ASP A 406 -11.16 32.20 -13.75
N THR A 407 -10.79 33.00 -12.76
CA THR A 407 -11.56 33.09 -11.52
C THR A 407 -12.78 34.00 -11.69
N GLU A 408 -13.99 33.49 -11.41
CA GLU A 408 -15.19 34.30 -11.40
C GLU A 408 -15.04 35.47 -10.41
N GLU A 409 -15.16 36.70 -10.89
CA GLU A 409 -15.22 37.89 -10.05
C GLU A 409 -16.50 37.89 -9.22
N LEU A 410 -16.41 37.48 -7.94
CA LEU A 410 -17.47 37.71 -6.96
C LEU A 410 -17.52 39.20 -6.63
N ASN A 411 -18.61 39.86 -6.97
CA ASN A 411 -18.79 41.27 -6.69
C ASN A 411 -19.18 41.50 -5.21
N GLY A 412 -18.22 41.92 -4.40
CA GLY A 412 -18.46 42.44 -3.07
C GLY A 412 -18.99 43.89 -3.09
N PHE A 413 -19.43 44.39 -1.92
CA PHE A 413 -19.90 45.77 -1.75
C PHE A 413 -19.13 46.45 -0.64
N ARG A 414 -18.69 47.71 -0.92
CA ARG A 414 -17.99 48.58 0.04
C ARG A 414 -18.62 49.97 0.07
N ASN A 415 -18.29 50.75 1.12
CA ASN A 415 -18.76 52.13 1.28
C ASN A 415 -17.98 53.15 0.44
N ARG A 416 -16.91 52.74 -0.28
CA ARG A 416 -16.14 53.55 -1.21
C ARG A 416 -15.71 52.74 -2.43
N GLY A 417 -15.80 53.31 -3.66
CA GLY A 417 -15.41 52.64 -4.89
C GLY A 417 -15.70 53.48 -6.11
N ARG A 418 -15.29 52.98 -7.31
CA ARG A 418 -15.50 53.68 -8.59
C ARG A 418 -16.83 53.33 -9.29
N LYS A 419 -17.46 52.21 -8.98
CA LYS A 419 -18.64 51.68 -9.67
C LYS A 419 -19.78 51.42 -8.68
N LEU A 420 -20.87 52.20 -8.82
CA LEU A 420 -22.08 52.05 -8.00
C LEU A 420 -22.91 50.84 -8.40
N SER A 421 -23.56 50.21 -7.43
CA SER A 421 -24.56 49.17 -7.66
C SER A 421 -25.95 49.79 -7.62
N SER A 422 -26.64 49.86 -8.73
CA SER A 422 -28.01 50.38 -8.80
C SER A 422 -28.99 49.60 -7.91
N LYS A 423 -28.74 48.29 -7.70
CA LYS A 423 -29.56 47.42 -6.84
C LYS A 423 -29.40 47.73 -5.34
N LYS A 424 -28.26 48.29 -4.92
CA LYS A 424 -27.94 48.60 -3.53
C LYS A 424 -28.24 50.07 -3.14
N LEU A 425 -28.55 50.92 -4.10
CA LEU A 425 -28.87 52.33 -3.85
C LEU A 425 -30.09 52.51 -2.89
N VAL A 426 -31.08 51.63 -2.95
CA VAL A 426 -32.22 51.66 -2.04
C VAL A 426 -31.80 51.34 -0.60
N GLY A 427 -30.79 50.52 -0.39
CA GLY A 427 -30.23 50.19 0.90
C GLY A 427 -29.53 51.37 1.61
N SER A 428 -28.94 52.31 0.82
CA SER A 428 -28.27 53.48 1.37
C SER A 428 -29.27 54.45 2.06
N VAL A 429 -30.51 54.49 1.56
CA VAL A 429 -31.58 55.25 2.21
C VAL A 429 -31.98 54.63 3.54
N LEU A 430 -31.70 53.36 3.74
CA LEU A 430 -31.94 52.59 4.97
C LEU A 430 -30.69 52.47 5.87
N GLY A 431 -29.59 53.19 5.53
CA GLY A 431 -28.37 53.27 6.34
C GLY A 431 -27.29 52.23 5.98
N ASP A 432 -27.41 51.49 4.87
CA ASP A 432 -26.33 50.62 4.37
C ASP A 432 -25.48 51.34 3.31
N ASP A 433 -24.37 51.95 3.74
CA ASP A 433 -23.48 52.69 2.86
C ASP A 433 -22.61 51.84 1.92
N ARG A 434 -22.74 50.49 1.92
CA ARG A 434 -21.98 49.59 1.06
C ARG A 434 -22.61 49.43 -0.32
N ILE A 435 -22.56 50.54 -1.08
CA ILE A 435 -23.21 50.66 -2.41
C ILE A 435 -22.24 50.56 -3.57
N PHE A 436 -20.93 50.59 -3.33
CA PHE A 436 -19.93 50.49 -4.39
C PHE A 436 -19.53 49.03 -4.64
N LYS A 437 -19.58 48.61 -5.90
CA LYS A 437 -19.10 47.30 -6.33
C LYS A 437 -17.60 47.24 -6.18
N THR A 438 -17.12 46.18 -5.51
CA THR A 438 -15.71 45.84 -5.41
C THR A 438 -15.54 44.41 -5.87
N PRO A 439 -14.60 44.11 -6.76
CA PRO A 439 -14.24 42.73 -7.02
C PRO A 439 -13.72 42.13 -5.70
N VAL A 440 -14.35 41.10 -5.21
CA VAL A 440 -13.82 40.23 -4.17
C VAL A 440 -13.14 39.11 -4.94
N ILE A 441 -11.81 39.19 -5.01
CA ILE A 441 -11.01 38.13 -5.60
C ILE A 441 -10.83 37.10 -4.50
N GLU A 442 -11.63 36.05 -4.47
CA GLU A 442 -11.33 34.84 -3.73
C GLU A 442 -10.29 34.08 -4.57
N ASN A 443 -9.01 34.38 -4.31
CA ASN A 443 -7.89 33.76 -5.00
C ASN A 443 -7.50 32.45 -4.29
N GLU A 444 -8.29 31.41 -4.41
CA GLU A 444 -7.77 30.08 -4.23
C GLU A 444 -7.29 29.57 -5.60
N LEU A 445 -5.98 29.65 -5.82
CA LEU A 445 -5.32 29.08 -6.99
C LEU A 445 -5.31 27.55 -6.86
N SER A 446 -6.41 26.90 -7.28
CA SER A 446 -6.53 25.45 -7.30
C SER A 446 -5.85 24.86 -8.53
N ALA A 447 -4.51 24.83 -8.53
CA ALA A 447 -3.72 24.27 -9.62
C ALA A 447 -2.58 23.38 -9.12
N ALA A 448 -2.34 22.25 -9.82
CA ALA A 448 -1.17 21.39 -9.63
C ALA A 448 -0.42 21.26 -10.97
N ILE A 449 0.89 21.41 -10.90
CA ILE A 449 1.77 21.39 -12.09
C ILE A 449 2.89 20.39 -11.88
N SER A 450 3.04 19.43 -12.82
CA SER A 450 4.22 18.56 -12.90
C SER A 450 5.14 19.08 -14.00
N ILE A 451 6.43 19.09 -13.74
CA ILE A 451 7.48 19.45 -14.70
C ILE A 451 8.37 18.23 -14.85
N LEU A 452 8.34 17.65 -16.03
CA LEU A 452 9.08 16.45 -16.39
C LEU A 452 10.24 16.82 -17.30
N ILE A 453 11.44 16.43 -16.95
CA ILE A 453 12.65 16.87 -17.62
C ILE A 453 13.38 15.67 -18.16
N ASP A 454 13.68 15.75 -19.44
CA ASP A 454 14.53 14.82 -20.15
C ASP A 454 15.98 14.94 -19.63
N ALA A 455 16.56 13.80 -19.29
CA ALA A 455 17.97 13.69 -18.94
C ALA A 455 18.62 12.56 -19.77
N SER A 456 18.16 12.36 -21.01
CA SER A 456 18.72 11.40 -21.95
C SER A 456 20.07 11.86 -22.51
N GLY A 457 20.77 10.97 -23.23
CA GLY A 457 22.10 11.23 -23.77
C GLY A 457 22.16 12.36 -24.80
N SER A 458 21.07 12.62 -25.52
CA SER A 458 20.95 13.74 -26.47
C SER A 458 21.03 15.10 -25.77
N MET A 459 20.58 15.18 -24.52
CA MET A 459 20.68 16.38 -23.69
C MET A 459 22.13 16.80 -23.33
N ALA A 460 23.12 15.95 -23.60
CA ALA A 460 24.54 16.29 -23.39
C ALA A 460 24.94 17.51 -24.23
N GLY A 461 26.07 18.15 -23.86
CA GLY A 461 26.62 19.28 -24.63
C GLY A 461 25.97 20.62 -24.37
N GLY A 462 25.36 20.81 -23.17
CA GLY A 462 24.82 22.10 -22.70
C GLY A 462 23.30 22.15 -22.63
N TYR A 463 22.55 21.28 -23.30
CA TYR A 463 21.09 21.24 -23.25
C TYR A 463 20.60 20.84 -21.85
N GLN A 464 21.28 19.89 -21.19
CA GLN A 464 20.96 19.50 -19.82
C GLN A 464 21.13 20.65 -18.82
N GLU A 465 22.18 21.46 -18.97
CA GLU A 465 22.42 22.64 -18.13
C GLU A 465 21.29 23.67 -18.27
N ILE A 466 20.78 23.84 -19.50
CA ILE A 466 19.64 24.72 -19.78
C ILE A 466 18.38 24.14 -19.16
N ALA A 467 18.09 22.85 -19.35
CA ALA A 467 16.91 22.17 -18.83
C ALA A 467 16.89 22.18 -17.29
N ASN A 468 18.03 21.92 -16.63
CA ASN A 468 18.20 22.01 -15.19
C ASN A 468 17.89 23.43 -14.68
N ALA A 469 18.40 24.46 -15.36
CA ALA A 469 18.15 25.85 -15.00
C ALA A 469 16.69 26.28 -15.24
N VAL A 470 16.06 25.82 -16.32
CA VAL A 470 14.62 26.01 -16.61
C VAL A 470 13.77 25.36 -15.52
N ALA A 471 14.06 24.11 -15.14
CA ALA A 471 13.37 23.40 -14.08
C ALA A 471 13.40 24.15 -12.74
N LEU A 472 14.59 24.58 -12.33
CA LEU A 472 14.76 25.34 -11.10
C LEU A 472 14.05 26.70 -11.14
N ALA A 473 14.11 27.41 -12.29
CA ALA A 473 13.41 28.70 -12.46
C ALA A 473 11.88 28.53 -12.41
N MET A 474 11.34 27.50 -13.07
CA MET A 474 9.92 27.18 -13.04
C MET A 474 9.47 26.81 -11.62
N SER A 475 10.21 25.94 -10.94
CA SER A 475 9.90 25.53 -9.57
C SER A 475 9.87 26.74 -8.60
N LYS A 476 10.86 27.65 -8.67
CA LYS A 476 10.88 28.89 -7.87
C LYS A 476 9.71 29.82 -8.20
N GLY A 477 9.34 29.95 -9.46
CA GLY A 477 8.21 30.77 -9.88
C GLY A 477 6.87 30.22 -9.36
N LEU A 478 6.66 28.92 -9.48
CA LEU A 478 5.47 28.23 -8.97
C LEU A 478 5.38 28.23 -7.45
N GLN A 479 6.51 28.07 -6.76
CA GLN A 479 6.56 28.20 -5.30
C GLN A 479 6.13 29.62 -4.86
N SER A 480 6.58 30.66 -5.56
CA SER A 480 6.18 32.05 -5.26
C SER A 480 4.68 32.29 -5.51
N LEU A 481 4.04 31.49 -6.37
CA LEU A 481 2.61 31.46 -6.62
C LEU A 481 1.82 30.62 -5.60
N GLN A 482 2.49 29.88 -4.74
CA GLN A 482 1.89 28.86 -3.86
C GLN A 482 1.17 27.74 -4.63
N VAL A 483 1.52 27.52 -5.91
CA VAL A 483 1.00 26.43 -6.74
C VAL A 483 1.73 25.14 -6.39
N LYS A 484 0.98 24.07 -6.12
CA LYS A 484 1.57 22.74 -5.93
C LYS A 484 2.32 22.31 -7.18
N ASN A 485 3.59 21.94 -7.01
CA ASN A 485 4.40 21.52 -8.15
C ASN A 485 5.36 20.39 -7.79
N GLU A 486 5.56 19.49 -8.76
CA GLU A 486 6.52 18.39 -8.72
C GLU A 486 7.50 18.54 -9.87
N ILE A 487 8.78 18.22 -9.62
CA ILE A 487 9.83 18.22 -10.63
C ILE A 487 10.43 16.82 -10.71
N GLY A 488 10.33 16.21 -11.87
CA GLY A 488 10.87 14.88 -12.15
C GLY A 488 11.87 14.90 -13.32
N PHE A 489 12.87 14.01 -13.26
CA PHE A 489 13.83 13.74 -14.33
C PHE A 489 13.74 12.28 -14.73
N TYR A 490 13.96 11.97 -16.01
CA TYR A 490 13.94 10.61 -16.54
C TYR A 490 15.10 10.39 -17.52
N SER A 491 15.62 9.15 -17.55
CA SER A 491 16.64 8.71 -18.50
C SER A 491 16.66 7.18 -18.65
N SER A 492 17.76 6.64 -19.15
CA SER A 492 18.00 5.22 -19.39
C SER A 492 17.94 4.32 -18.15
N GLU A 493 18.03 4.83 -16.94
CA GLU A 493 17.86 4.04 -15.71
C GLU A 493 16.43 3.47 -15.55
N MET A 494 15.55 3.75 -16.52
CA MET A 494 14.16 3.31 -16.52
C MET A 494 13.44 3.66 -15.21
N CYS A 495 13.77 4.81 -14.64
CA CYS A 495 13.16 5.35 -13.43
C CYS A 495 12.84 6.84 -13.57
N LEU A 496 11.87 7.29 -12.79
CA LEU A 496 11.50 8.70 -12.64
C LEU A 496 12.10 9.23 -11.34
N TYR A 497 13.15 10.05 -11.45
CA TYR A 497 13.75 10.71 -10.29
C TYR A 497 12.94 11.95 -9.90
N ILE A 498 12.46 12.00 -8.67
CA ILE A 498 11.74 13.16 -8.14
C ILE A 498 12.70 14.09 -7.40
N ALA A 499 13.11 15.15 -8.08
CA ALA A 499 13.93 16.20 -7.48
C ALA A 499 13.18 17.02 -6.45
N LYS A 500 11.87 17.29 -6.68
CA LYS A 500 10.98 17.99 -5.76
C LYS A 500 9.59 17.37 -5.81
N PRO A 501 9.10 16.72 -4.75
CA PRO A 501 7.74 16.20 -4.69
C PRO A 501 6.69 17.31 -4.42
N PHE A 502 5.41 17.02 -4.68
CA PHE A 502 4.30 17.97 -4.49
C PHE A 502 4.15 18.50 -3.07
N ASN A 503 4.42 17.67 -2.07
CA ASN A 503 4.25 17.99 -0.64
C ASN A 503 5.41 18.80 -0.04
N GLN A 504 6.49 19.03 -0.80
CA GLN A 504 7.66 19.76 -0.33
C GLN A 504 7.65 21.21 -0.81
N GLN A 505 7.76 22.16 0.11
CA GLN A 505 7.88 23.59 -0.22
C GLN A 505 9.33 24.02 -0.45
N TYR A 506 10.28 23.45 0.32
CA TYR A 506 11.69 23.79 0.20
C TYR A 506 12.31 23.24 -1.08
N ILE A 507 13.16 24.03 -1.74
CA ILE A 507 13.87 23.66 -2.97
C ILE A 507 15.37 23.58 -2.67
N ASP A 508 15.91 22.36 -2.71
CA ASP A 508 17.35 22.14 -2.74
C ASP A 508 17.84 22.20 -4.18
N ALA A 509 18.54 23.26 -4.53
CA ALA A 509 19.03 23.48 -5.89
C ALA A 509 19.98 22.37 -6.38
N LYS A 510 20.71 21.70 -5.48
CA LYS A 510 21.61 20.59 -5.84
C LYS A 510 20.86 19.42 -6.47
N ARG A 511 19.62 19.17 -6.06
CA ARG A 511 18.79 18.09 -6.61
C ARG A 511 18.37 18.29 -8.08
N PHE A 512 18.57 19.50 -8.62
CA PHE A 512 18.30 19.85 -10.01
C PHE A 512 19.56 19.81 -10.89
N GLN A 513 20.72 19.48 -10.35
CA GLN A 513 22.00 19.43 -11.08
C GLN A 513 22.24 18.02 -11.62
N VAL A 514 21.29 17.52 -12.42
CA VAL A 514 21.25 16.17 -12.99
C VAL A 514 22.15 16.09 -14.21
N CYS A 515 22.93 15.03 -14.35
CA CYS A 515 23.69 14.69 -15.56
C CYS A 515 22.86 13.84 -16.51
N SER A 516 23.07 14.00 -17.81
CA SER A 516 22.36 13.23 -18.84
C SER A 516 22.91 11.80 -19.00
N ASP A 517 22.04 10.86 -19.43
CA ASP A 517 22.34 9.45 -19.67
C ASP A 517 21.52 8.90 -20.87
N LEU A 518 21.79 7.68 -21.37
CA LEU A 518 21.58 7.17 -22.73
C LEU A 518 20.17 7.26 -23.37
N TYR A 519 19.09 6.73 -22.77
CA TYR A 519 17.80 6.56 -23.46
C TYR A 519 16.72 7.59 -23.06
N THR A 520 15.67 7.70 -23.91
CA THR A 520 14.59 8.71 -23.76
C THR A 520 13.22 8.05 -23.57
N PRO A 521 12.90 7.43 -22.41
CA PRO A 521 11.61 6.79 -22.14
C PRO A 521 10.52 7.83 -21.79
N SER A 522 10.27 8.77 -22.69
CA SER A 522 9.37 9.92 -22.46
C SER A 522 7.92 9.48 -22.20
N GLY A 523 7.43 8.48 -22.93
CA GLY A 523 6.06 7.98 -22.80
C GLY A 523 5.81 7.38 -21.42
N GLU A 524 6.66 6.49 -20.99
CA GLU A 524 6.62 5.80 -19.70
C GLU A 524 6.77 6.80 -18.54
N ALA A 525 7.69 7.76 -18.67
CA ALA A 525 7.88 8.82 -17.71
C ALA A 525 6.66 9.74 -17.60
N MET A 526 6.06 10.10 -18.74
CA MET A 526 4.81 10.89 -18.78
C MET A 526 3.67 10.15 -18.10
N LYS A 527 3.47 8.85 -18.37
CA LYS A 527 2.43 8.05 -17.72
C LYS A 527 2.58 8.08 -16.20
N SER A 528 3.81 7.86 -15.69
CA SER A 528 4.11 7.92 -14.26
C SER A 528 3.82 9.30 -13.66
N ALA A 529 4.25 10.39 -14.33
CA ALA A 529 3.99 11.75 -13.89
C ALA A 529 2.49 12.13 -13.93
N LEU A 530 1.76 11.70 -14.96
CA LEU A 530 0.32 11.91 -15.09
C LEU A 530 -0.48 11.23 -13.97
N MET A 531 -0.12 10.00 -13.60
CA MET A 531 -0.75 9.30 -12.47
C MET A 531 -0.53 10.05 -11.16
N ARG A 532 0.70 10.51 -10.88
CA ARG A 532 1.05 11.29 -9.69
C ARG A 532 0.30 12.61 -9.65
N LEU A 533 0.22 13.30 -10.79
CA LEU A 533 -0.51 14.57 -10.93
C LEU A 533 -2.03 14.38 -10.76
N ASN A 534 -2.59 13.27 -11.25
CA ASN A 534 -4.01 12.97 -11.10
C ASN A 534 -4.44 12.76 -9.64
N ARG A 535 -3.53 12.33 -8.76
CA ARG A 535 -3.81 12.20 -7.30
C ARG A 535 -4.03 13.54 -6.60
N GLN A 536 -3.52 14.63 -7.17
CA GLN A 536 -3.66 15.95 -6.54
C GLN A 536 -5.13 16.37 -6.56
N SER A 537 -5.57 17.08 -5.51
CA SER A 537 -6.96 17.52 -5.32
C SER A 537 -7.34 18.73 -6.18
N GLU A 538 -6.33 19.43 -6.74
CA GLU A 538 -6.50 20.65 -7.51
C GLU A 538 -7.27 20.40 -8.81
N ASP A 539 -8.13 21.36 -9.18
CA ASP A 539 -9.01 21.25 -10.36
C ASP A 539 -8.23 21.39 -11.68
N LYS A 540 -7.28 22.33 -11.73
CA LYS A 540 -6.46 22.59 -12.91
C LYS A 540 -5.14 21.82 -12.80
N LYS A 541 -4.88 20.95 -13.77
CA LYS A 541 -3.69 20.11 -13.82
C LYS A 541 -2.96 20.26 -15.15
N CYS A 542 -1.65 20.47 -15.08
CA CYS A 542 -0.82 20.62 -16.28
C CYS A 542 0.54 19.90 -16.10
N LEU A 543 0.94 19.19 -17.15
CA LEU A 543 2.27 18.58 -17.28
C LEU A 543 3.10 19.39 -18.28
N PHE A 544 4.24 19.89 -17.85
CA PHE A 544 5.27 20.46 -18.72
C PHE A 544 6.35 19.42 -18.97
N LEU A 545 6.57 19.08 -20.25
CA LEU A 545 7.68 18.25 -20.68
C LEU A 545 8.81 19.12 -21.22
N VAL A 546 10.03 18.96 -20.72
CA VAL A 546 11.24 19.63 -21.22
C VAL A 546 12.12 18.55 -21.87
N THR A 547 12.33 18.62 -23.17
CA THR A 547 13.08 17.60 -23.95
C THR A 547 13.76 18.23 -25.16
N ASP A 548 14.79 17.58 -25.69
CA ASP A 548 15.52 17.99 -26.89
C ASP A 548 15.30 17.04 -28.09
N GLY A 549 14.55 15.94 -27.90
CA GLY A 549 14.47 14.90 -28.90
C GLY A 549 13.18 14.12 -28.98
N GLU A 550 13.22 13.16 -29.90
CA GLU A 550 12.16 12.19 -30.10
C GLU A 550 12.15 11.14 -28.98
N PRO A 551 10.95 10.67 -28.58
CA PRO A 551 10.82 9.58 -27.64
C PRO A 551 11.42 8.28 -28.20
N SER A 552 12.11 7.49 -27.38
CA SER A 552 12.64 6.18 -27.78
C SER A 552 11.54 5.20 -28.20
N CYS A 553 10.31 5.37 -27.67
CA CYS A 553 9.12 4.61 -28.05
C CYS A 553 7.97 5.58 -28.41
N PRO A 554 7.77 5.90 -29.71
CA PRO A 554 6.68 6.80 -30.12
C PRO A 554 5.30 6.30 -29.74
N GLY A 555 5.04 4.98 -29.76
CA GLY A 555 3.77 4.38 -29.36
C GLY A 555 3.44 4.69 -27.90
N SER A 556 4.38 4.47 -26.96
CA SER A 556 4.20 4.77 -25.55
C SER A 556 3.98 6.27 -25.28
N PHE A 557 4.57 7.14 -26.10
CA PHE A 557 4.35 8.59 -26.02
C PHE A 557 2.94 8.97 -26.45
N ILE A 558 2.42 8.38 -27.53
CA ILE A 558 1.04 8.59 -28.00
C ILE A 558 0.04 8.12 -26.93
N GLU A 559 0.25 6.93 -26.35
CA GLU A 559 -0.55 6.41 -25.24
C GLU A 559 -0.56 7.38 -24.04
N ALA A 560 0.58 7.99 -23.71
CA ALA A 560 0.65 8.99 -22.65
C ALA A 560 -0.14 10.25 -22.97
N LEU A 561 -0.15 10.70 -24.23
CA LEU A 561 -1.00 11.82 -24.68
C LEU A 561 -2.50 11.48 -24.59
N GLU A 562 -2.88 10.25 -24.91
CA GLU A 562 -4.26 9.76 -24.77
C GLU A 562 -4.67 9.67 -23.31
N LEU A 563 -3.80 9.12 -22.46
CA LEU A 563 -4.02 9.09 -21.02
C LEU A 563 -4.25 10.50 -20.46
N ALA A 564 -3.45 11.49 -20.85
CA ALA A 564 -3.65 12.87 -20.44
C ALA A 564 -5.01 13.43 -20.86
N LYS A 565 -5.46 13.15 -22.08
CA LYS A 565 -6.80 13.53 -22.57
C LYS A 565 -7.92 12.88 -21.74
N ILE A 566 -7.77 11.58 -21.41
CA ILE A 566 -8.74 10.84 -20.60
C ILE A 566 -8.81 11.43 -19.18
N LEU A 567 -7.66 11.75 -18.58
CA LEU A 567 -7.58 12.33 -17.24
C LEU A 567 -7.97 13.81 -17.19
N GLY A 568 -8.07 14.48 -18.32
CA GLY A 568 -8.34 15.91 -18.40
C GLY A 568 -7.14 16.77 -17.97
N ILE A 569 -5.91 16.26 -18.17
CA ILE A 569 -4.66 16.94 -17.84
C ILE A 569 -4.08 17.58 -19.10
N SER A 570 -3.77 18.86 -19.03
CA SER A 570 -3.12 19.56 -20.14
C SER A 570 -1.63 19.24 -20.23
N ILE A 571 -1.10 19.09 -21.45
CA ILE A 571 0.33 18.89 -21.69
C ILE A 571 0.90 20.06 -22.49
N ALA A 572 2.06 20.56 -22.06
CA ALA A 572 2.86 21.52 -22.80
C ALA A 572 4.30 21.03 -22.96
N VAL A 573 4.91 21.25 -24.10
CA VAL A 573 6.29 20.85 -24.36
C VAL A 573 7.17 22.09 -24.57
N LEU A 574 8.26 22.11 -23.81
CA LEU A 574 9.36 23.08 -23.91
C LEU A 574 10.55 22.35 -24.58
N GLY A 575 10.72 22.53 -25.89
CA GLY A 575 11.84 21.97 -26.63
C GLY A 575 13.15 22.71 -26.33
N VAL A 576 14.23 21.96 -26.10
CA VAL A 576 15.56 22.52 -25.93
C VAL A 576 16.40 22.14 -27.16
N GLY A 577 16.65 23.09 -28.06
CA GLY A 577 17.41 22.84 -29.28
C GLY A 577 16.69 22.03 -30.37
N MET A 578 15.40 21.70 -30.19
CA MET A 578 14.63 20.90 -31.13
C MET A 578 13.71 21.73 -32.04
N THR A 579 13.31 21.15 -33.16
CA THR A 579 12.30 21.69 -34.06
C THR A 579 10.96 20.99 -33.82
N ARG A 580 9.87 21.67 -34.21
CA ARG A 580 8.51 21.19 -34.01
C ARG A 580 8.19 19.86 -34.68
N ASP A 581 8.86 19.54 -35.77
CA ASP A 581 8.55 18.38 -36.61
C ASP A 581 9.02 17.04 -35.96
N ASN A 582 9.62 17.11 -34.77
CA ASN A 582 10.20 15.96 -34.08
C ASN A 582 9.25 15.30 -33.05
N ILE A 583 8.02 15.77 -32.86
CA ILE A 583 7.09 15.15 -31.89
C ILE A 583 5.74 14.86 -32.55
N GLU A 584 5.51 13.58 -32.83
CA GLU A 584 4.26 13.07 -33.38
C GLU A 584 3.11 13.15 -32.34
N GLY A 585 1.90 13.50 -32.80
CA GLY A 585 0.70 13.54 -31.97
C GLY A 585 0.52 14.79 -31.10
N LEU A 586 1.49 15.70 -31.05
CA LEU A 586 1.38 16.94 -30.29
C LEU A 586 0.77 18.08 -31.13
N ASP A 587 -0.24 18.78 -30.56
CA ASP A 587 -0.80 20.00 -31.17
C ASP A 587 0.22 21.16 -31.05
N ASN A 588 0.45 21.81 -32.14
CA ASN A 588 1.41 22.90 -32.31
C ASN A 588 1.31 24.04 -31.32
N LYS A 589 0.12 24.31 -30.82
CA LYS A 589 -0.13 25.42 -29.88
C LYS A 589 0.48 25.16 -28.50
N TYR A 590 0.78 23.88 -28.16
CA TYR A 590 1.32 23.47 -26.88
C TYR A 590 2.83 23.22 -26.92
N PHE A 591 3.49 23.54 -28.04
CA PHE A 591 4.93 23.40 -28.20
C PHE A 591 5.64 24.76 -28.34
N THR A 592 6.79 24.91 -27.72
CA THR A 592 7.68 26.06 -27.91
C THR A 592 9.12 25.72 -27.55
N ASN A 593 10.08 26.33 -28.25
CA ASN A 593 11.50 26.17 -27.96
C ASN A 593 12.01 27.13 -26.86
N VAL A 594 12.95 26.64 -26.08
CA VAL A 594 13.71 27.38 -25.07
C VAL A 594 15.20 27.20 -25.34
N GLU A 595 15.85 28.21 -25.90
CA GLU A 595 17.27 28.20 -26.25
C GLU A 595 18.16 28.51 -25.02
N CYS A 596 17.61 29.24 -24.06
CA CYS A 596 18.27 29.60 -22.81
C CYS A 596 17.24 30.03 -21.75
N VAL A 597 17.67 30.08 -20.49
CA VAL A 597 16.79 30.46 -19.35
C VAL A 597 16.15 31.86 -19.53
N SER A 598 16.82 32.80 -20.22
CA SER A 598 16.25 34.13 -20.48
C SER A 598 15.03 34.10 -21.41
N ASN A 599 14.93 33.11 -22.30
CA ASN A 599 13.81 32.97 -23.25
C ASN A 599 12.58 32.29 -22.63
N LEU A 600 12.69 31.74 -21.41
CA LEU A 600 11.60 31.04 -20.72
C LEU A 600 10.32 31.88 -20.61
N LYS A 601 10.45 33.19 -20.39
CA LYS A 601 9.30 34.11 -20.35
C LYS A 601 8.51 34.13 -21.66
N SER A 602 9.18 34.23 -22.79
CA SER A 602 8.53 34.28 -24.10
C SER A 602 7.91 32.94 -24.45
N ALA A 603 8.59 31.86 -24.12
CA ALA A 603 8.11 30.48 -24.31
C ALA A 603 6.83 30.22 -23.52
N LEU A 604 6.83 30.48 -22.23
CA LEU A 604 5.63 30.32 -21.40
C LEU A 604 4.48 31.23 -21.83
N SER A 605 4.79 32.48 -22.27
CA SER A 605 3.74 33.38 -22.76
C SER A 605 3.06 32.88 -24.03
N LYS A 606 3.74 32.10 -24.88
CA LYS A 606 3.13 31.46 -26.06
C LYS A 606 2.18 30.34 -25.63
N ILE A 607 2.64 29.46 -24.71
CA ILE A 607 1.85 28.34 -24.20
C ILE A 607 0.60 28.82 -23.47
N VAL A 608 0.75 29.82 -22.58
CA VAL A 608 -0.38 30.38 -21.84
C VAL A 608 -1.43 30.99 -22.75
N LYS A 609 -1.05 31.65 -23.86
CA LYS A 609 -1.99 32.20 -24.84
C LYS A 609 -2.81 31.13 -25.57
N SER A 610 -2.40 29.87 -25.55
CA SER A 610 -3.14 28.75 -26.15
C SER A 610 -4.17 28.11 -25.20
N ASN A 611 -4.51 28.76 -24.11
CA ASN A 611 -5.51 28.33 -23.11
C ASN A 611 -5.20 26.92 -22.57
N ILE A 612 -4.01 26.75 -22.04
CA ILE A 612 -3.57 25.47 -21.45
C ILE A 612 -4.19 25.18 -20.08
N PHE A 613 -4.70 26.20 -19.39
CA PHE A 613 -5.31 26.11 -18.07
C PHE A 613 -6.81 26.28 -18.09
#